data_5626dbb2e58b14dd2e6bfb75055eb557
#
_entry.id   5626dbb2e58b14dd2e6bfb75055eb557
#
_cell.length_a   1.000
_cell.length_b   1.000
_cell.length_c   1.000
_cell.angle_alpha   90.00
_cell.angle_beta   90.00
_cell.angle_gamma   90.00
#
_symmetry.space_group_name_H-M   'P 1'
#
loop_
_entity.id
_entity.type
_entity.pdbx_description
1 polymer ?
#
loop_
_entity_poly.entity_id
_entity_poly.type
_entity_poly.pdbx_seq_one_letter_code
_entity_poly.pdbx_strand_id
1 'polypeptide(L)'
;MARGQVAVITGATSGIGLGLAEGFAAAGYRLAINGLAAPGEPEALVERLHRRYSVEVFYHPADLTDPAQCEALVRDTENRFGSIDVLVNNAGIQHVAPIESFPVEQWDRILAVNLSAAFHTMRVALPGMQRRDAGRIINIASVHGMVASIHKAAYVAAKHGIVGLTRVAALENAARGITCNAICPGFVHTPLVQKQIDARAAQEGISAEDAARELLSEKQPSGRFTTVEQIAAAALFLCSPAAANLNGVCLPIDGAWTAQ
;
A
#
# COMPACT_ATOMS: atom_id res chain seq x y z
N MET A 1 -21.73 -6.81 -5.12
CA MET A 1 -20.95 -6.30 -6.25
C MET A 1 -20.65 -4.84 -6.01
N ALA A 2 -19.39 -4.45 -6.10
CA ALA A 2 -18.91 -3.09 -5.73
C ALA A 2 -19.19 -2.00 -6.80
N ARG A 3 -20.13 -2.22 -7.73
CA ARG A 3 -20.36 -1.28 -8.83
C ARG A 3 -20.71 0.11 -8.31
N GLY A 4 -19.86 1.07 -8.65
CA GLY A 4 -20.01 2.48 -8.29
C GLY A 4 -19.40 2.90 -6.96
N GLN A 5 -18.87 1.97 -6.14
CA GLN A 5 -18.09 2.32 -4.96
C GLN A 5 -16.76 2.96 -5.36
N VAL A 6 -16.20 3.78 -4.48
CA VAL A 6 -14.99 4.56 -4.72
C VAL A 6 -13.82 4.03 -3.88
N ALA A 7 -12.70 3.72 -4.54
CA ALA A 7 -11.45 3.38 -3.88
C ALA A 7 -10.38 4.44 -4.14
N VAL A 8 -9.77 4.94 -3.06
CA VAL A 8 -8.55 5.76 -3.11
C VAL A 8 -7.35 4.86 -2.93
N ILE A 9 -6.36 4.94 -3.80
CA ILE A 9 -5.14 4.11 -3.73
C ILE A 9 -3.91 5.01 -3.86
N THR A 10 -3.11 5.10 -2.81
CA THR A 10 -1.86 5.86 -2.83
C THR A 10 -0.72 5.03 -3.43
N GLY A 11 0.20 5.67 -4.16
CA GLY A 11 1.33 4.98 -4.80
C GLY A 11 0.90 4.01 -5.90
N ALA A 12 -0.14 4.34 -6.66
CA ALA A 12 -0.81 3.45 -7.62
C ALA A 12 -0.19 3.45 -9.04
N THR A 13 0.88 4.19 -9.27
CA THR A 13 1.51 4.30 -10.62
C THR A 13 2.42 3.12 -10.95
N SER A 14 2.80 2.30 -9.99
CA SER A 14 3.68 1.15 -10.19
C SER A 14 3.50 0.06 -9.12
N GLY A 15 4.13 -1.09 -9.33
CA GLY A 15 4.27 -2.17 -8.35
C GLY A 15 2.95 -2.64 -7.73
N ILE A 16 2.92 -2.79 -6.40
CA ILE A 16 1.75 -3.26 -5.65
C ILE A 16 0.55 -2.32 -5.87
N GLY A 17 0.78 -0.99 -5.83
CA GLY A 17 -0.29 -0.01 -5.99
C GLY A 17 -0.97 -0.08 -7.35
N LEU A 18 -0.21 -0.31 -8.41
CA LEU A 18 -0.78 -0.53 -9.74
C LEU A 18 -1.59 -1.83 -9.81
N GLY A 19 -1.08 -2.93 -9.24
CA GLY A 19 -1.83 -4.19 -9.14
C GLY A 19 -3.13 -4.05 -8.35
N LEU A 20 -3.10 -3.27 -7.26
CA LEU A 20 -4.31 -2.91 -6.51
C LEU A 20 -5.29 -2.10 -7.38
N ALA A 21 -4.82 -1.07 -8.08
CA ALA A 21 -5.67 -0.26 -8.96
C ALA A 21 -6.34 -1.12 -10.05
N GLU A 22 -5.60 -2.02 -10.69
CA GLU A 22 -6.14 -2.96 -11.69
C GLU A 22 -7.16 -3.93 -11.07
N GLY A 23 -6.86 -4.50 -9.88
CA GLY A 23 -7.78 -5.40 -9.18
C GLY A 23 -9.09 -4.71 -8.76
N PHE A 24 -9.01 -3.52 -8.19
CA PHE A 24 -10.19 -2.73 -7.81
C PHE A 24 -11.00 -2.28 -9.04
N ALA A 25 -10.33 -1.84 -10.12
CA ALA A 25 -10.99 -1.52 -11.38
C ALA A 25 -11.73 -2.73 -11.96
N ALA A 26 -11.10 -3.91 -11.99
CA ALA A 26 -11.71 -5.16 -12.45
C ALA A 26 -12.93 -5.57 -11.61
N ALA A 27 -12.94 -5.22 -10.32
CA ALA A 27 -14.08 -5.42 -9.42
C ALA A 27 -15.19 -4.35 -9.58
N GLY A 28 -15.00 -3.34 -10.44
CA GLY A 28 -16.00 -2.33 -10.77
C GLY A 28 -15.99 -1.08 -9.86
N TYR A 29 -14.91 -0.86 -9.11
CA TYR A 29 -14.73 0.38 -8.35
C TYR A 29 -14.37 1.55 -9.26
N ARG A 30 -14.89 2.75 -8.95
CA ARG A 30 -14.32 4.02 -9.42
C ARG A 30 -13.06 4.28 -8.62
N LEU A 31 -12.04 4.83 -9.26
CA LEU A 31 -10.72 4.96 -8.65
C LEU A 31 -10.28 6.42 -8.52
N ALA A 32 -9.74 6.77 -7.36
CA ALA A 32 -8.82 7.88 -7.22
C ALA A 32 -7.41 7.29 -7.00
N ILE A 33 -6.51 7.55 -7.91
CA ILE A 33 -5.14 7.04 -7.88
C ILE A 33 -4.15 8.19 -7.69
N ASN A 34 -3.11 7.92 -6.92
CA ASN A 34 -2.02 8.86 -6.67
C ASN A 34 -0.68 8.14 -6.86
N GLY A 35 0.34 8.86 -7.22
CA GLY A 35 1.72 8.37 -7.29
C GLY A 35 2.62 9.33 -8.04
N LEU A 36 3.92 9.17 -7.88
CA LEU A 36 4.90 9.89 -8.67
C LEU A 36 4.96 9.29 -10.08
N ALA A 37 4.95 10.13 -11.09
CA ALA A 37 5.01 9.73 -12.48
C ALA A 37 5.59 10.87 -13.34
N ALA A 38 6.18 10.52 -14.47
CA ALA A 38 6.63 11.51 -15.44
C ALA A 38 5.43 12.17 -16.15
N PRO A 39 5.59 13.38 -16.72
CA PRO A 39 4.52 14.02 -17.47
C PRO A 39 3.96 13.13 -18.58
N GLY A 40 2.64 13.00 -18.66
CA GLY A 40 1.92 12.15 -19.61
C GLY A 40 1.69 10.71 -19.18
N GLU A 41 2.45 10.19 -18.24
CA GLU A 41 2.24 8.83 -17.71
C GLU A 41 0.92 8.67 -16.93
N PRO A 42 0.51 9.64 -16.07
CA PRO A 42 -0.75 9.55 -15.35
C PRO A 42 -1.97 9.49 -16.28
N GLU A 43 -1.99 10.33 -17.31
CA GLU A 43 -3.06 10.38 -18.29
C GLU A 43 -3.17 9.07 -19.06
N ALA A 44 -2.03 8.52 -19.50
CA ALA A 44 -1.98 7.22 -20.17
C ALA A 44 -2.46 6.08 -19.26
N LEU A 45 -2.10 6.13 -17.97
CA LEU A 45 -2.57 5.14 -16.99
C LEU A 45 -4.08 5.24 -16.76
N VAL A 46 -4.61 6.45 -16.57
CA VAL A 46 -6.04 6.71 -16.42
C VAL A 46 -6.82 6.18 -17.61
N GLU A 47 -6.37 6.52 -18.83
CA GLU A 47 -7.01 6.05 -20.06
C GLU A 47 -6.97 4.53 -20.20
N ARG A 48 -5.82 3.90 -19.90
CA ARG A 48 -5.65 2.44 -19.93
C ARG A 48 -6.62 1.73 -18.98
N LEU A 49 -6.72 2.19 -17.73
CA LEU A 49 -7.62 1.62 -16.73
C LEU A 49 -9.08 1.82 -17.13
N HIS A 50 -9.43 3.03 -17.58
CA HIS A 50 -10.78 3.34 -18.05
C HIS A 50 -11.19 2.45 -19.23
N ARG A 51 -10.36 2.33 -20.27
CA ARG A 51 -10.65 1.51 -21.46
C ARG A 51 -10.77 0.02 -21.13
N ARG A 52 -9.88 -0.47 -20.24
CA ARG A 52 -9.83 -1.91 -19.95
C ARG A 52 -10.99 -2.38 -19.05
N TYR A 53 -11.41 -1.54 -18.11
CA TYR A 53 -12.33 -1.95 -17.06
C TYR A 53 -13.67 -1.19 -17.08
N SER A 54 -13.82 -0.19 -17.93
CA SER A 54 -15.02 0.66 -18.05
C SER A 54 -15.42 1.32 -16.73
N VAL A 55 -14.44 1.76 -15.93
CA VAL A 55 -14.63 2.48 -14.67
C VAL A 55 -14.10 3.90 -14.75
N GLU A 56 -14.66 4.82 -13.97
CA GLU A 56 -14.11 6.17 -13.86
C GLU A 56 -12.84 6.16 -13.03
N VAL A 57 -11.78 6.84 -13.52
CA VAL A 57 -10.48 6.95 -12.86
C VAL A 57 -10.10 8.42 -12.75
N PHE A 58 -9.67 8.84 -11.57
CA PHE A 58 -9.16 10.17 -11.26
C PHE A 58 -7.73 10.06 -10.77
N TYR A 59 -6.80 10.76 -11.41
CA TYR A 59 -5.44 10.88 -10.92
C TYR A 59 -5.27 12.17 -10.12
N HIS A 60 -4.61 12.08 -8.96
CA HIS A 60 -4.27 13.23 -8.12
C HIS A 60 -2.74 13.28 -7.87
N PRO A 61 -2.07 14.40 -8.17
CA PRO A 61 -0.61 14.50 -8.13
C PRO A 61 -0.02 14.83 -6.75
N ALA A 62 -0.71 14.51 -5.65
CA ALA A 62 -0.27 14.84 -4.30
C ALA A 62 1.13 14.30 -3.99
N ASP A 63 2.00 15.15 -3.46
CA ASP A 63 3.22 14.74 -2.77
C ASP A 63 2.85 14.30 -1.34
N LEU A 64 3.07 13.03 -1.06
CA LEU A 64 2.70 12.43 0.22
C LEU A 64 3.68 12.76 1.37
N THR A 65 4.73 13.52 1.09
CA THR A 65 5.56 14.13 2.15
C THR A 65 4.90 15.39 2.74
N ASP A 66 3.92 15.96 2.04
CA ASP A 66 3.18 17.15 2.45
C ASP A 66 1.81 16.78 3.03
N PRO A 67 1.57 17.03 4.33
CA PRO A 67 0.29 16.76 4.97
C PRO A 67 -0.92 17.42 4.29
N ALA A 68 -0.77 18.65 3.79
CA ALA A 68 -1.86 19.36 3.14
C ALA A 68 -2.26 18.71 1.81
N GLN A 69 -1.28 18.20 1.06
CA GLN A 69 -1.55 17.47 -0.18
C GLN A 69 -2.15 16.08 0.06
N CYS A 70 -1.75 15.39 1.15
CA CYS A 70 -2.41 14.15 1.57
C CYS A 70 -3.90 14.38 1.86
N GLU A 71 -4.24 15.49 2.53
CA GLU A 71 -5.62 15.86 2.82
C GLU A 71 -6.38 16.27 1.56
N ALA A 72 -5.74 17.03 0.66
CA ALA A 72 -6.33 17.45 -0.61
C ALA A 72 -6.72 16.23 -1.47
N LEU A 73 -5.87 15.21 -1.57
CA LEU A 73 -6.19 13.97 -2.28
C LEU A 73 -7.54 13.37 -1.83
N VAL A 74 -7.78 13.33 -0.52
CA VAL A 74 -9.02 12.76 0.03
C VAL A 74 -10.20 13.68 -0.23
N ARG A 75 -10.07 14.99 0.05
CA ARG A 75 -11.15 15.98 -0.15
C ARG A 75 -11.56 16.10 -1.61
N ASP A 76 -10.60 16.15 -2.53
CA ASP A 76 -10.87 16.28 -3.96
C ASP A 76 -11.52 15.01 -4.51
N THR A 77 -11.15 13.84 -3.95
CA THR A 77 -11.85 12.59 -4.27
C THR A 77 -13.29 12.61 -3.77
N GLU A 78 -13.54 13.05 -2.54
CA GLU A 78 -14.92 13.18 -2.02
C GLU A 78 -15.73 14.21 -2.82
N ASN A 79 -15.14 15.35 -3.18
CA ASN A 79 -15.78 16.36 -4.02
C ASN A 79 -16.15 15.81 -5.40
N ARG A 80 -15.30 15.00 -6.00
CA ARG A 80 -15.51 14.43 -7.33
C ARG A 80 -16.52 13.29 -7.35
N PHE A 81 -16.42 12.38 -6.40
CA PHE A 81 -17.19 11.13 -6.39
C PHE A 81 -18.32 11.09 -5.38
N GLY A 82 -18.38 12.05 -4.47
CA GLY A 82 -19.39 12.16 -3.40
C GLY A 82 -19.07 11.34 -2.15
N SER A 83 -18.24 10.31 -2.25
CA SER A 83 -17.85 9.47 -1.11
C SER A 83 -16.54 8.71 -1.37
N ILE A 84 -15.94 8.19 -0.29
CA ILE A 84 -14.85 7.22 -0.35
C ILE A 84 -15.29 5.98 0.43
N ASP A 85 -15.40 4.85 -0.25
CA ASP A 85 -15.80 3.57 0.36
C ASP A 85 -14.59 2.77 0.83
N VAL A 86 -13.49 2.87 0.09
CA VAL A 86 -12.24 2.19 0.38
C VAL A 86 -11.08 3.17 0.33
N LEU A 87 -10.23 3.17 1.37
CA LEU A 87 -8.96 3.87 1.38
C LEU A 87 -7.83 2.86 1.48
N VAL A 88 -6.96 2.80 0.46
CA VAL A 88 -5.77 1.95 0.44
C VAL A 88 -4.52 2.82 0.57
N ASN A 89 -3.91 2.83 1.74
CA ASN A 89 -2.62 3.46 1.99
C ASN A 89 -1.51 2.49 1.58
N ASN A 90 -1.04 2.61 0.35
CA ASN A 90 -0.05 1.72 -0.22
C ASN A 90 1.30 2.41 -0.48
N ALA A 91 1.33 3.72 -0.70
CA ALA A 91 2.57 4.43 -0.99
C ALA A 91 3.69 4.09 0.01
N GLY A 92 4.88 3.89 -0.50
CA GLY A 92 6.03 3.57 0.33
C GLY A 92 7.34 3.67 -0.42
N ILE A 93 8.35 4.14 0.28
CA ILE A 93 9.73 4.26 -0.19
C ILE A 93 10.68 3.57 0.79
N GLN A 94 11.89 3.26 0.33
CA GLN A 94 12.91 2.60 1.13
C GLN A 94 14.28 3.18 0.86
N HIS A 95 15.10 3.23 1.91
CA HIS A 95 16.54 3.45 1.86
C HIS A 95 17.22 2.41 2.74
N VAL A 96 18.42 1.96 2.36
CA VAL A 96 19.18 0.92 3.05
C VAL A 96 20.52 1.51 3.47
N ALA A 97 20.74 1.61 4.78
CA ALA A 97 22.02 2.05 5.37
C ALA A 97 22.09 1.59 6.83
N PRO A 98 23.30 1.39 7.40
CA PRO A 98 23.49 1.20 8.84
C PRO A 98 22.89 2.38 9.63
N ILE A 99 22.49 2.12 10.88
CA ILE A 99 21.76 3.12 11.69
C ILE A 99 22.62 4.37 11.97
N GLU A 100 23.91 4.18 12.22
CA GLU A 100 24.87 5.25 12.52
C GLU A 100 25.22 6.13 11.31
N SER A 101 24.98 5.65 10.10
CA SER A 101 25.21 6.37 8.85
C SER A 101 23.93 6.61 8.03
N PHE A 102 22.77 6.36 8.64
CA PHE A 102 21.49 6.55 7.96
C PHE A 102 21.22 8.05 7.74
N PRO A 103 21.03 8.53 6.49
CA PRO A 103 20.79 9.94 6.22
C PRO A 103 19.49 10.43 6.88
N VAL A 104 19.55 11.52 7.64
CA VAL A 104 18.39 12.06 8.38
C VAL A 104 17.26 12.43 7.43
N GLU A 105 17.57 13.02 6.29
CA GLU A 105 16.56 13.40 5.27
C GLU A 105 15.82 12.18 4.71
N GLN A 106 16.52 11.02 4.58
CA GLN A 106 15.88 9.78 4.15
C GLN A 106 15.02 9.18 5.26
N TRP A 107 15.45 9.31 6.52
CA TRP A 107 14.66 8.92 7.67
C TRP A 107 13.34 9.70 7.70
N ASP A 108 13.40 11.03 7.68
CA ASP A 108 12.22 11.89 7.74
C ASP A 108 11.28 11.64 6.56
N ARG A 109 11.83 11.52 5.35
CA ARG A 109 11.05 11.25 4.14
C ARG A 109 10.34 9.89 4.19
N ILE A 110 11.02 8.84 4.69
CA ILE A 110 10.41 7.51 4.83
C ILE A 110 9.28 7.55 5.86
N LEU A 111 9.45 8.19 7.00
CA LEU A 111 8.39 8.33 7.98
C LEU A 111 7.22 9.14 7.43
N ALA A 112 7.48 10.23 6.72
CA ALA A 112 6.45 11.04 6.08
C ALA A 112 5.60 10.21 5.12
N VAL A 113 6.21 9.51 4.16
CA VAL A 113 5.49 8.76 3.12
C VAL A 113 4.88 7.46 3.65
N ASN A 114 5.64 6.67 4.43
CA ASN A 114 5.22 5.31 4.79
C ASN A 114 4.32 5.25 6.04
N LEU A 115 4.25 6.31 6.82
CA LEU A 115 3.48 6.35 8.07
C LEU A 115 2.59 7.59 8.16
N SER A 116 3.17 8.80 8.13
CA SER A 116 2.40 10.03 8.36
C SER A 116 1.35 10.28 7.28
N ALA A 117 1.64 9.97 6.02
CA ALA A 117 0.68 10.10 4.93
C ALA A 117 -0.59 9.26 5.19
N ALA A 118 -0.44 8.03 5.69
CA ALA A 118 -1.59 7.19 6.05
C ALA A 118 -2.43 7.80 7.17
N PHE A 119 -1.79 8.40 8.18
CA PHE A 119 -2.50 9.15 9.22
C PHE A 119 -3.29 10.33 8.63
N HIS A 120 -2.67 11.14 7.76
CA HIS A 120 -3.31 12.31 7.18
C HIS A 120 -4.50 11.95 6.28
N THR A 121 -4.36 10.93 5.44
CA THR A 121 -5.45 10.45 4.58
C THR A 121 -6.60 9.86 5.41
N MET A 122 -6.31 9.04 6.43
CA MET A 122 -7.33 8.46 7.31
C MET A 122 -8.05 9.54 8.12
N ARG A 123 -7.33 10.53 8.65
CA ARG A 123 -7.91 11.64 9.42
C ARG A 123 -9.00 12.40 8.65
N VAL A 124 -8.84 12.53 7.34
CA VAL A 124 -9.82 13.23 6.49
C VAL A 124 -10.92 12.29 5.98
N ALA A 125 -10.61 11.03 5.67
CA ALA A 125 -11.58 10.07 5.14
C ALA A 125 -12.56 9.55 6.21
N LEU A 126 -12.07 9.31 7.44
CA LEU A 126 -12.85 8.71 8.53
C LEU A 126 -14.16 9.47 8.85
N PRO A 127 -14.21 10.80 8.96
CA PRO A 127 -15.46 11.49 9.23
C PRO A 127 -16.56 11.22 8.19
N GLY A 128 -16.20 11.13 6.90
CA GLY A 128 -17.12 10.75 5.83
C GLY A 128 -17.61 9.31 5.96
N MET A 129 -16.72 8.37 6.23
CA MET A 129 -17.04 6.97 6.49
C MET A 129 -17.95 6.82 7.73
N GLN A 130 -17.65 7.54 8.82
CA GLN A 130 -18.42 7.51 10.05
C GLN A 130 -19.86 8.03 9.87
N ARG A 131 -20.06 9.10 9.10
CA ARG A 131 -21.41 9.61 8.79
C ARG A 131 -22.27 8.61 8.03
N ARG A 132 -21.66 7.79 7.17
CA ARG A 132 -22.34 6.76 6.39
C ARG A 132 -22.42 5.40 7.09
N ASP A 133 -21.75 5.26 8.24
CA ASP A 133 -21.55 3.99 8.95
C ASP A 133 -21.01 2.86 8.04
N ALA A 134 -20.14 3.22 7.12
CA ALA A 134 -19.55 2.30 6.14
C ALA A 134 -18.19 2.79 5.68
N GLY A 135 -17.20 1.91 5.68
CA GLY A 135 -15.85 2.20 5.18
C GLY A 135 -14.91 1.00 5.30
N ARG A 136 -13.90 0.98 4.42
CA ARG A 136 -12.82 -0.01 4.46
C ARG A 136 -11.49 0.70 4.35
N ILE A 137 -10.62 0.51 5.32
CA ILE A 137 -9.27 1.05 5.30
C ILE A 137 -8.29 -0.11 5.23
N ILE A 138 -7.41 -0.07 4.25
CA ILE A 138 -6.37 -1.08 4.04
C ILE A 138 -5.03 -0.37 4.03
N ASN A 139 -4.19 -0.71 4.97
CA ASN A 139 -2.82 -0.22 5.04
C ASN A 139 -1.86 -1.30 4.50
N ILE A 140 -1.13 -0.99 3.44
CA ILE A 140 -0.07 -1.90 2.96
C ILE A 140 1.15 -1.69 3.85
N ALA A 141 1.26 -2.58 4.84
CA ALA A 141 2.40 -2.63 5.73
C ALA A 141 3.57 -3.39 5.06
N SER A 142 4.08 -4.41 5.70
CA SER A 142 5.13 -5.33 5.26
C SER A 142 5.30 -6.40 6.35
N VAL A 143 5.97 -7.49 6.06
CA VAL A 143 6.58 -8.34 7.12
C VAL A 143 7.43 -7.51 8.07
N HIS A 144 8.05 -6.42 7.60
CA HIS A 144 8.80 -5.47 8.41
C HIS A 144 7.93 -4.60 9.35
N GLY A 145 6.64 -4.80 9.39
CA GLY A 145 5.76 -4.35 10.47
C GLY A 145 5.60 -5.35 11.61
N MET A 146 6.20 -6.55 11.47
CA MET A 146 6.11 -7.67 12.41
C MET A 146 7.50 -8.16 12.85
N VAL A 147 8.49 -8.12 11.95
CA VAL A 147 9.89 -8.49 12.19
C VAL A 147 10.83 -7.43 11.63
N ALA A 148 12.11 -7.47 12.00
CA ALA A 148 13.11 -6.52 11.52
C ALA A 148 14.06 -7.12 10.48
N SER A 149 14.79 -6.24 9.79
CA SER A 149 15.99 -6.56 9.02
C SER A 149 17.04 -5.48 9.21
N ILE A 150 18.29 -5.86 9.15
CA ILE A 150 19.43 -4.91 9.24
C ILE A 150 19.35 -3.85 8.14
N HIS A 151 19.88 -2.68 8.43
CA HIS A 151 20.04 -1.56 7.50
C HIS A 151 18.71 -0.93 6.99
N LYS A 152 17.58 -1.23 7.62
CA LYS A 152 16.25 -0.74 7.23
C LYS A 152 15.55 0.04 8.36
N ALA A 153 16.30 0.80 9.17
CA ALA A 153 15.81 1.42 10.39
C ALA A 153 14.51 2.21 10.18
N ALA A 154 14.49 3.20 9.29
CA ALA A 154 13.32 4.04 9.05
C ALA A 154 12.14 3.23 8.48
N TYR A 155 12.41 2.30 7.56
CA TYR A 155 11.37 1.47 6.95
C TYR A 155 10.70 0.55 7.99
N VAL A 156 11.49 -0.14 8.81
CA VAL A 156 11.00 -1.02 9.88
C VAL A 156 10.20 -0.21 10.89
N ALA A 157 10.71 0.94 11.34
CA ALA A 157 10.01 1.83 12.26
C ALA A 157 8.65 2.28 11.69
N ALA A 158 8.62 2.75 10.43
CA ALA A 158 7.40 3.19 9.77
C ALA A 158 6.39 2.03 9.62
N LYS A 159 6.86 0.82 9.24
CA LYS A 159 5.96 -0.33 9.03
C LYS A 159 5.45 -0.93 10.35
N HIS A 160 6.18 -0.85 11.45
CA HIS A 160 5.64 -1.12 12.80
C HIS A 160 4.64 -0.05 13.22
N GLY A 161 4.95 1.22 12.94
CA GLY A 161 4.05 2.35 13.23
C GLY A 161 2.70 2.24 12.54
N ILE A 162 2.68 1.87 11.24
CA ILE A 162 1.41 1.73 10.50
C ILE A 162 0.56 0.54 11.00
N VAL A 163 1.19 -0.52 11.49
CA VAL A 163 0.49 -1.62 12.17
C VAL A 163 -0.18 -1.12 13.47
N GLY A 164 0.53 -0.32 14.25
CA GLY A 164 -0.03 0.33 15.44
C GLY A 164 -1.21 1.24 15.09
N LEU A 165 -1.03 2.11 14.10
CA LEU A 165 -2.07 3.02 13.60
C LEU A 165 -3.31 2.27 13.08
N THR A 166 -3.12 1.15 12.39
CA THR A 166 -4.20 0.26 11.93
C THR A 166 -5.06 -0.23 13.10
N ARG A 167 -4.42 -0.68 14.17
CA ARG A 167 -5.12 -1.19 15.35
C ARG A 167 -5.89 -0.09 16.09
N VAL A 168 -5.31 1.09 16.21
CA VAL A 168 -6.01 2.26 16.82
C VAL A 168 -7.25 2.60 16.00
N ALA A 169 -7.12 2.77 14.68
CA ALA A 169 -8.25 3.09 13.81
C ALA A 169 -9.34 2.01 13.85
N ALA A 170 -8.96 0.74 13.94
CA ALA A 170 -9.89 -0.38 14.09
C ALA A 170 -10.66 -0.30 15.41
N LEU A 171 -9.98 -0.05 16.53
CA LEU A 171 -10.61 0.05 17.86
C LEU A 171 -11.56 1.24 17.96
N GLU A 172 -11.16 2.41 17.48
CA GLU A 172 -11.98 3.63 17.52
C GLU A 172 -13.27 3.52 16.68
N ASN A 173 -13.28 2.62 15.68
CA ASN A 173 -14.42 2.41 14.79
C ASN A 173 -15.09 1.03 14.93
N ALA A 174 -14.73 0.25 15.96
CA ALA A 174 -15.18 -1.14 16.13
C ALA A 174 -16.72 -1.31 16.24
N ALA A 175 -17.42 -0.30 16.77
CA ALA A 175 -18.89 -0.30 16.89
C ALA A 175 -19.58 0.23 15.61
N ARG A 176 -18.85 0.46 14.52
CA ARG A 176 -19.38 1.01 13.26
C ARG A 176 -19.19 0.01 12.12
N GLY A 177 -19.85 0.27 11.00
CA GLY A 177 -19.66 -0.48 9.75
C GLY A 177 -18.31 -0.24 9.05
N ILE A 178 -17.26 0.16 9.81
CA ILE A 178 -15.93 0.51 9.31
C ILE A 178 -14.91 -0.50 9.80
N THR A 179 -14.05 -1.00 8.89
CA THR A 179 -12.90 -1.83 9.27
C THR A 179 -11.59 -1.19 8.81
N CYS A 180 -10.55 -1.38 9.61
CA CYS A 180 -9.18 -0.98 9.28
C CYS A 180 -8.24 -2.17 9.46
N ASN A 181 -7.58 -2.60 8.38
CA ASN A 181 -6.71 -3.78 8.40
C ASN A 181 -5.38 -3.50 7.69
N ALA A 182 -4.34 -4.22 8.06
CA ALA A 182 -3.04 -4.19 7.41
C ALA A 182 -2.80 -5.47 6.59
N ILE A 183 -2.30 -5.33 5.37
CA ILE A 183 -1.70 -6.42 4.61
C ILE A 183 -0.19 -6.31 4.80
N CYS A 184 0.46 -7.44 5.10
CA CYS A 184 1.90 -7.53 5.41
C CYS A 184 2.61 -8.41 4.37
N PRO A 185 2.94 -7.88 3.17
CA PRO A 185 3.63 -8.68 2.16
C PRO A 185 5.06 -9.02 2.56
N GLY A 186 5.52 -10.21 2.13
CA GLY A 186 6.94 -10.52 1.99
C GLY A 186 7.54 -9.90 0.74
N PHE A 187 8.40 -10.63 0.04
CA PHE A 187 8.93 -10.18 -1.24
C PHE A 187 7.86 -10.28 -2.34
N VAL A 188 7.49 -9.14 -2.89
CA VAL A 188 6.63 -9.01 -4.07
C VAL A 188 7.49 -8.58 -5.24
N HIS A 189 7.42 -9.30 -6.37
CA HIS A 189 8.20 -8.94 -7.56
C HIS A 189 7.71 -7.61 -8.15
N THR A 190 8.40 -6.56 -7.80
CA THR A 190 8.10 -5.17 -8.18
C THR A 190 9.39 -4.48 -8.65
N PRO A 191 9.32 -3.32 -9.31
CA PRO A 191 10.53 -2.55 -9.65
C PRO A 191 11.44 -2.25 -8.46
N LEU A 192 10.87 -2.10 -7.25
CA LEU A 192 11.64 -1.91 -6.03
C LEU A 192 12.46 -3.15 -5.65
N VAL A 193 11.87 -4.34 -5.74
CA VAL A 193 12.56 -5.60 -5.43
C VAL A 193 13.51 -5.97 -6.57
N GLN A 194 13.16 -5.69 -7.83
CA GLN A 194 14.07 -5.90 -8.96
C GLN A 194 15.38 -5.13 -8.78
N LYS A 195 15.33 -3.87 -8.34
CA LYS A 195 16.54 -3.10 -8.02
C LYS A 195 17.42 -3.74 -6.94
N GLN A 196 16.81 -4.40 -5.95
CA GLN A 196 17.58 -5.14 -4.92
C GLN A 196 18.25 -6.38 -5.51
N ILE A 197 17.55 -7.11 -6.39
CA ILE A 197 18.08 -8.26 -7.12
C ILE A 197 19.26 -7.83 -7.99
N ASP A 198 19.11 -6.77 -8.78
CA ASP A 198 20.13 -6.26 -9.68
C ASP A 198 21.38 -5.79 -8.92
N ALA A 199 21.18 -5.09 -7.80
CA ALA A 199 22.28 -4.63 -6.94
C ALA A 199 23.04 -5.82 -6.34
N ARG A 200 22.35 -6.85 -5.88
CA ARG A 200 22.98 -8.09 -5.36
C ARG A 200 23.73 -8.83 -6.45
N ALA A 201 23.11 -9.04 -7.61
CA ALA A 201 23.74 -9.70 -8.76
C ALA A 201 25.07 -9.02 -9.15
N ALA A 202 25.07 -7.68 -9.19
CA ALA A 202 26.26 -6.91 -9.50
C ALA A 202 27.33 -7.00 -8.39
N GLN A 203 26.93 -6.98 -7.11
CA GLN A 203 27.85 -7.07 -5.98
C GLN A 203 28.52 -8.44 -5.87
N GLU A 204 27.77 -9.51 -6.11
CA GLU A 204 28.22 -10.90 -5.93
C GLU A 204 28.73 -11.55 -7.23
N GLY A 205 28.56 -10.87 -8.39
CA GLY A 205 29.00 -11.39 -9.69
C GLY A 205 28.21 -12.62 -10.17
N ILE A 206 26.94 -12.71 -9.79
CA ILE A 206 26.03 -13.82 -10.12
C ILE A 206 24.93 -13.37 -11.07
N SER A 207 24.14 -14.32 -11.60
CA SER A 207 22.99 -13.99 -12.44
C SER A 207 21.86 -13.34 -11.60
N ALA A 208 21.01 -12.54 -12.24
CA ALA A 208 19.82 -11.98 -11.58
C ALA A 208 18.86 -13.08 -11.07
N GLU A 209 18.82 -14.23 -11.77
CA GLU A 209 18.01 -15.38 -11.35
C GLU A 209 18.57 -16.02 -10.07
N ASP A 210 19.89 -16.19 -9.97
CA ASP A 210 20.53 -16.72 -8.76
C ASP A 210 20.37 -15.74 -7.60
N ALA A 211 20.61 -14.44 -7.83
CA ALA A 211 20.39 -13.40 -6.82
C ALA A 211 18.94 -13.37 -6.31
N ALA A 212 17.95 -13.55 -7.18
CA ALA A 212 16.54 -13.65 -6.80
C ALA A 212 16.28 -14.90 -5.95
N ARG A 213 16.85 -16.05 -6.34
CA ARG A 213 16.70 -17.31 -5.61
C ARG A 213 17.31 -17.20 -4.21
N GLU A 214 18.51 -16.63 -4.10
CA GLU A 214 19.18 -16.42 -2.81
C GLU A 214 18.40 -15.45 -1.93
N LEU A 215 17.92 -14.30 -2.48
CA LEU A 215 17.10 -13.34 -1.75
C LEU A 215 15.87 -14.01 -1.14
N LEU A 216 15.20 -14.88 -1.89
CA LEU A 216 14.04 -15.62 -1.41
C LEU A 216 14.41 -16.65 -0.35
N SER A 217 15.48 -17.45 -0.59
CA SER A 217 15.88 -18.54 0.30
C SER A 217 16.27 -18.05 1.70
N GLU A 218 16.79 -16.83 1.82
CA GLU A 218 17.18 -16.24 3.10
C GLU A 218 16.00 -15.96 4.05
N LYS A 219 14.83 -15.62 3.48
CA LYS A 219 13.73 -15.03 4.26
C LYS A 219 12.36 -15.62 3.97
N GLN A 220 12.12 -16.16 2.77
CA GLN A 220 10.80 -16.58 2.32
C GLN A 220 10.80 -18.08 2.01
N PRO A 221 10.48 -18.95 2.99
CA PRO A 221 10.60 -20.40 2.88
C PRO A 221 9.87 -21.03 1.68
N SER A 222 8.81 -20.37 1.18
CA SER A 222 8.10 -20.83 -0.02
C SER A 222 8.96 -20.81 -1.30
N GLY A 223 10.09 -20.07 -1.31
CA GLY A 223 10.95 -19.88 -2.48
C GLY A 223 10.27 -19.17 -3.66
N ARG A 224 9.15 -18.49 -3.43
CA ARG A 224 8.35 -17.83 -4.48
C ARG A 224 7.98 -16.42 -4.08
N PHE A 225 8.07 -15.49 -5.01
CA PHE A 225 7.54 -14.14 -4.81
C PHE A 225 6.03 -14.17 -4.63
N THR A 226 5.53 -13.31 -3.75
CA THR A 226 4.11 -12.95 -3.75
C THR A 226 3.81 -12.12 -5.00
N THR A 227 2.66 -12.32 -5.62
CA THR A 227 2.26 -11.54 -6.79
C THR A 227 1.40 -10.34 -6.40
N VAL A 228 1.36 -9.31 -7.26
CA VAL A 228 0.52 -8.14 -7.03
C VAL A 228 -0.97 -8.49 -7.06
N GLU A 229 -1.35 -9.50 -7.86
CA GLU A 229 -2.72 -10.03 -7.93
C GLU A 229 -3.15 -10.70 -6.63
N GLN A 230 -2.25 -11.42 -5.95
CA GLN A 230 -2.52 -12.00 -4.62
C GLN A 230 -2.77 -10.91 -3.58
N ILE A 231 -2.00 -9.82 -3.61
CA ILE A 231 -2.23 -8.67 -2.73
C ILE A 231 -3.58 -8.00 -3.04
N ALA A 232 -3.90 -7.79 -4.32
CA ALA A 232 -5.17 -7.20 -4.73
C ALA A 232 -6.36 -8.08 -4.34
N ALA A 233 -6.26 -9.40 -4.50
CA ALA A 233 -7.29 -10.35 -4.09
C ALA A 233 -7.54 -10.31 -2.57
N ALA A 234 -6.47 -10.26 -1.77
CA ALA A 234 -6.57 -10.11 -0.31
C ALA A 234 -7.21 -8.77 0.09
N ALA A 235 -6.85 -7.68 -0.58
CA ALA A 235 -7.46 -6.37 -0.35
C ALA A 235 -8.96 -6.38 -0.66
N LEU A 236 -9.35 -6.96 -1.78
CA LEU A 236 -10.77 -7.12 -2.17
C LEU A 236 -11.54 -8.02 -1.20
N PHE A 237 -10.91 -9.11 -0.71
CA PHE A 237 -11.49 -9.95 0.34
C PHE A 237 -11.76 -9.14 1.61
N LEU A 238 -10.80 -8.33 2.08
CA LEU A 238 -10.97 -7.48 3.26
C LEU A 238 -12.05 -6.40 3.06
N CYS A 239 -12.37 -6.03 1.83
CA CYS A 239 -13.48 -5.13 1.51
C CYS A 239 -14.84 -5.84 1.44
N SER A 240 -14.87 -7.17 1.37
CA SER A 240 -16.09 -7.96 1.18
C SER A 240 -16.92 -8.07 2.47
N PRO A 241 -18.23 -8.39 2.37
CA PRO A 241 -19.06 -8.70 3.53
C PRO A 241 -18.52 -9.89 4.36
N ALA A 242 -17.83 -10.85 3.74
CA ALA A 242 -17.24 -12.00 4.44
C ALA A 242 -16.15 -11.59 5.45
N ALA A 243 -15.53 -10.42 5.26
CA ALA A 243 -14.52 -9.87 6.15
C ALA A 243 -15.06 -8.79 7.10
N ALA A 244 -16.38 -8.63 7.23
CA ALA A 244 -16.98 -7.53 8.01
C ALA A 244 -16.57 -7.50 9.49
N ASN A 245 -16.16 -8.64 10.05
CA ASN A 245 -15.67 -8.74 11.44
C ASN A 245 -14.14 -8.94 11.53
N LEU A 246 -13.41 -8.79 10.41
CA LEU A 246 -11.95 -8.69 10.43
C LEU A 246 -11.58 -7.23 10.60
N ASN A 247 -11.12 -6.86 11.81
CA ASN A 247 -10.79 -5.48 12.16
C ASN A 247 -9.53 -5.43 13.01
N GLY A 248 -8.54 -4.63 12.61
CA GLY A 248 -7.23 -4.53 13.27
C GLY A 248 -6.27 -5.68 12.94
N VAL A 249 -6.57 -6.52 11.95
CA VAL A 249 -5.74 -7.66 11.59
C VAL A 249 -4.47 -7.23 10.84
N CYS A 250 -3.38 -7.94 11.08
CA CYS A 250 -2.18 -7.92 10.25
C CYS A 250 -2.17 -9.22 9.45
N LEU A 251 -2.46 -9.15 8.16
CA LEU A 251 -2.57 -10.30 7.26
C LEU A 251 -1.23 -10.51 6.52
N PRO A 252 -0.38 -11.48 6.93
CA PRO A 252 0.84 -11.78 6.20
C PRO A 252 0.54 -12.48 4.88
N ILE A 253 1.23 -12.06 3.82
CA ILE A 253 1.27 -12.74 2.52
C ILE A 253 2.75 -12.82 2.15
N ASP A 254 3.46 -13.75 2.79
CA ASP A 254 4.91 -13.68 2.95
C ASP A 254 5.63 -15.02 2.74
N GLY A 255 4.93 -16.04 2.24
CA GLY A 255 5.51 -17.36 1.98
C GLY A 255 6.16 -18.00 3.21
N ALA A 256 5.54 -17.80 4.39
CA ALA A 256 5.96 -18.30 5.70
C ALA A 256 7.19 -17.59 6.31
N TRP A 257 7.54 -16.38 5.85
CA TRP A 257 8.64 -15.60 6.43
C TRP A 257 8.45 -15.36 7.92
N THR A 258 7.23 -15.02 8.36
CA THR A 258 6.95 -14.68 9.76
C THR A 258 6.41 -15.86 10.58
N ALA A 259 6.39 -17.06 10.04
CA ALA A 259 5.95 -18.28 10.72
C ALA A 259 7.09 -19.03 11.45
N GLN A 260 8.31 -18.52 11.39
CA GLN A 260 9.51 -19.11 11.97
C GLN A 260 10.12 -18.25 13.08
#